data_e1a1dc6ce695a68dcc46ba7560ae0d81
#
_entry.id   e1a1dc6ce695a68dcc46ba7560ae0d81
#
_cell.length_a   1.000
_cell.length_b   1.000
_cell.length_c   1.000
_cell.angle_alpha   90.00
_cell.angle_beta   90.00
_cell.angle_gamma   90.00
#
_symmetry.space_group_name_H-M   'P 1'
#
loop_
_entity.id
_entity.type
_entity.pdbx_description
1 polymer ?
#
loop_
_entity_poly.entity_id
_entity_poly.type
_entity_poly.pdbx_seq_one_letter_code
_entity_poly.pdbx_strand_id
1 'polypeptide(L)'
;RNQKNGENVSDKWIYGFHSVEQQLLKRAVGKVYLRDGRGGKRTASLVTLAESLSVEIEYVADLDALLGVGVQHQGIAFLGFDAPPEPSRSLETFLQPKPSPRTLLVLDGVTDPGNLGACLRSAMTFGVDAVVVPKNGSAPMNAIVMKRSAGAAGGGPVVEGGNLSRSLRQIKEAGFWVVGTALGAETQLPDFKFNMDTALF
;
A
#
# COMPACT_ATOMS: atom_id res chain seq x y z
N ARG A 1 11.30 36.59 -11.82
CA ARG A 1 11.99 35.28 -11.64
C ARG A 1 11.26 34.52 -10.53
N ASN A 2 10.24 33.78 -10.90
CA ASN A 2 9.58 32.84 -10.01
C ASN A 2 9.91 31.42 -10.51
N GLN A 3 10.80 30.75 -9.84
CA GLN A 3 10.96 29.30 -9.99
C GLN A 3 9.85 28.62 -9.17
N LYS A 4 8.89 28.06 -9.89
CA LYS A 4 7.96 27.08 -9.32
C LYS A 4 8.74 25.77 -9.16
N ASN A 5 9.00 25.37 -7.92
CA ASN A 5 9.38 24.01 -7.58
C ASN A 5 8.18 23.12 -7.89
N GLY A 6 8.20 22.49 -9.06
CA GLY A 6 7.31 21.39 -9.37
C GLY A 6 7.86 20.14 -8.71
N GLU A 7 7.19 19.63 -7.70
CA GLU A 7 7.40 18.28 -7.21
C GLU A 7 7.07 17.32 -8.36
N ASN A 8 8.07 16.59 -8.81
CA ASN A 8 7.96 15.56 -9.84
C ASN A 8 7.19 14.37 -9.22
N VAL A 9 5.86 14.40 -9.31
CA VAL A 9 5.03 13.21 -9.22
C VAL A 9 5.34 12.41 -10.49
N SER A 10 5.96 11.26 -10.37
CA SER A 10 6.26 10.42 -11.52
C SER A 10 4.96 9.77 -12.01
N ASP A 11 4.33 10.38 -12.98
CA ASP A 11 3.15 9.86 -13.65
C ASP A 11 3.45 8.49 -14.26
N LYS A 12 2.72 7.48 -13.83
CA LYS A 12 2.94 6.11 -14.28
C LYS A 12 1.82 5.67 -15.21
N TRP A 13 2.10 5.66 -16.51
CA TRP A 13 1.19 5.15 -17.51
C TRP A 13 1.11 3.62 -17.54
N ILE A 14 -0.10 3.10 -17.51
CA ILE A 14 -0.44 1.68 -17.68
C ILE A 14 -1.46 1.59 -18.79
N TYR A 15 -1.27 0.70 -19.74
CA TYR A 15 -2.10 0.63 -20.94
C TYR A 15 -2.52 -0.80 -21.29
N GLY A 16 -3.60 -0.89 -22.09
CA GLY A 16 -4.27 -2.13 -22.45
C GLY A 16 -5.33 -2.57 -21.45
N PHE A 17 -6.41 -3.16 -21.97
CA PHE A 17 -7.63 -3.47 -21.19
C PHE A 17 -7.37 -4.28 -19.93
N HIS A 18 -6.61 -5.36 -20.03
CA HIS A 18 -6.35 -6.23 -18.88
C HIS A 18 -5.56 -5.51 -17.78
N SER A 19 -4.53 -4.78 -18.17
CA SER A 19 -3.70 -4.03 -17.21
C SER A 19 -4.47 -2.93 -16.52
N VAL A 20 -5.30 -2.17 -17.25
CA VAL A 20 -6.15 -1.12 -16.70
C VAL A 20 -7.22 -1.71 -15.77
N GLU A 21 -7.90 -2.79 -16.17
CA GLU A 21 -8.86 -3.50 -15.34
C GLU A 21 -8.24 -3.95 -14.02
N GLN A 22 -7.02 -4.50 -14.05
CA GLN A 22 -6.30 -4.89 -12.84
C GLN A 22 -6.00 -3.70 -11.91
N GLN A 23 -5.70 -2.52 -12.46
CA GLN A 23 -5.50 -1.33 -11.63
C GLN A 23 -6.80 -0.88 -10.96
N LEU A 24 -7.90 -0.89 -11.69
CA LEU A 24 -9.22 -0.57 -11.14
C LEU A 24 -9.62 -1.53 -10.02
N LEU A 25 -9.45 -2.84 -10.24
CA LEU A 25 -9.76 -3.87 -9.23
C LEU A 25 -8.88 -3.72 -7.97
N LYS A 26 -7.65 -3.26 -8.11
CA LYS A 26 -6.75 -2.95 -6.99
C LYS A 26 -7.06 -1.61 -6.32
N ARG A 27 -8.08 -0.88 -6.78
CA ARG A 27 -8.43 0.46 -6.33
C ARG A 27 -7.23 1.44 -6.40
N ALA A 28 -6.40 1.30 -7.43
CA ALA A 28 -5.31 2.22 -7.66
C ALA A 28 -5.85 3.65 -7.89
N VAL A 29 -5.19 4.62 -7.28
CA VAL A 29 -5.55 6.03 -7.47
C VAL A 29 -5.05 6.48 -8.84
N GLY A 30 -5.94 7.06 -9.64
CA GLY A 30 -5.57 7.48 -11.00
C GLY A 30 -6.79 7.88 -11.83
N LYS A 31 -6.54 8.04 -13.11
CA LYS A 31 -7.52 8.45 -14.11
C LYS A 31 -7.46 7.52 -15.32
N VAL A 32 -8.62 7.10 -15.81
CA VAL A 32 -8.72 6.31 -17.04
C VAL A 32 -8.81 7.24 -18.24
N TYR A 33 -8.02 6.97 -19.25
CA TYR A 33 -8.07 7.62 -20.56
C TYR A 33 -8.61 6.64 -21.60
N LEU A 34 -9.66 7.03 -22.28
CA LEU A 34 -10.30 6.26 -23.34
C LEU A 34 -10.25 7.03 -24.66
N ARG A 35 -9.91 6.36 -25.75
CA ARG A 35 -9.97 6.95 -27.07
C ARG A 35 -11.44 7.19 -27.46
N ASP A 36 -11.74 8.39 -27.95
CA ASP A 36 -13.05 8.77 -28.46
C ASP A 36 -13.55 7.79 -29.52
N GLY A 37 -14.86 7.51 -29.50
CA GLY A 37 -15.52 6.63 -30.44
C GLY A 37 -15.19 5.14 -30.27
N ARG A 38 -14.40 4.76 -29.28
CA ARG A 38 -14.13 3.35 -29.00
C ARG A 38 -15.30 2.72 -28.26
N GLY A 39 -16.12 1.98 -29.01
CA GLY A 39 -17.23 1.17 -28.50
C GLY A 39 -16.86 -0.28 -28.28
N GLY A 40 -17.79 -1.06 -27.75
CA GLY A 40 -17.73 -2.52 -27.59
C GLY A 40 -18.00 -2.97 -26.16
N LYS A 41 -18.39 -4.24 -26.00
CA LYS A 41 -18.79 -4.80 -24.70
C LYS A 41 -17.69 -4.65 -23.63
N ARG A 42 -16.44 -4.85 -24.02
CA ARG A 42 -15.30 -4.78 -23.11
C ARG A 42 -15.03 -3.36 -22.61
N THR A 43 -15.18 -2.35 -23.47
CA THR A 43 -15.10 -0.94 -23.10
C THR A 43 -16.23 -0.57 -22.14
N ALA A 44 -17.46 -0.97 -22.46
CA ALA A 44 -18.62 -0.70 -21.59
C ALA A 44 -18.46 -1.31 -20.20
N SER A 45 -18.02 -2.57 -20.09
CA SER A 45 -17.76 -3.22 -18.80
C SER A 45 -16.70 -2.48 -17.98
N LEU A 46 -15.64 -2.01 -18.62
CA LEU A 46 -14.59 -1.29 -17.94
C LEU A 46 -15.02 0.12 -17.50
N VAL A 47 -15.82 0.80 -18.31
CA VAL A 47 -16.44 2.09 -17.94
C VAL A 47 -17.34 1.91 -16.72
N THR A 48 -18.23 0.91 -16.73
CA THR A 48 -19.10 0.60 -15.58
C THR A 48 -18.28 0.29 -14.33
N LEU A 49 -17.17 -0.45 -14.45
CA LEU A 49 -16.27 -0.73 -13.33
C LEU A 49 -15.62 0.55 -12.80
N ALA A 50 -15.08 1.39 -13.67
CA ALA A 50 -14.45 2.65 -13.26
C ALA A 50 -15.46 3.59 -12.57
N GLU A 51 -16.67 3.73 -13.11
CA GLU A 51 -17.75 4.51 -12.52
C GLU A 51 -18.17 3.98 -11.14
N SER A 52 -18.30 2.64 -10.99
CA SER A 52 -18.63 2.02 -9.70
C SER A 52 -17.57 2.26 -8.62
N LEU A 53 -16.34 2.51 -9.03
CA LEU A 53 -15.20 2.82 -8.16
C LEU A 53 -14.94 4.32 -8.03
N SER A 54 -15.78 5.18 -8.64
CA SER A 54 -15.63 6.64 -8.69
C SER A 54 -14.28 7.09 -9.29
N VAL A 55 -13.75 6.31 -10.24
CA VAL A 55 -12.54 6.66 -10.98
C VAL A 55 -12.91 7.55 -12.16
N GLU A 56 -12.25 8.68 -12.27
CA GLU A 56 -12.47 9.63 -13.36
C GLU A 56 -12.09 9.02 -14.71
N ILE A 57 -12.92 9.25 -15.74
CA ILE A 57 -12.68 8.82 -17.11
C ILE A 57 -12.59 10.05 -18.00
N GLU A 58 -11.49 10.16 -18.74
CA GLU A 58 -11.29 11.19 -19.75
C GLU A 58 -11.30 10.57 -21.15
N TYR A 59 -12.12 11.14 -22.03
CA TYR A 59 -12.16 10.76 -23.44
C TYR A 59 -11.20 11.64 -24.23
N VAL A 60 -10.33 11.01 -25.01
CA VAL A 60 -9.28 11.70 -25.78
C VAL A 60 -9.30 11.24 -27.24
N ALA A 61 -9.11 12.16 -28.14
CA ALA A 61 -9.07 11.88 -29.57
C ALA A 61 -7.86 10.99 -29.97
N ASP A 62 -6.72 11.23 -29.35
CA ASP A 62 -5.47 10.54 -29.65
C ASP A 62 -4.67 10.17 -28.38
N LEU A 63 -4.57 8.88 -28.12
CA LEU A 63 -3.77 8.32 -27.02
C LEU A 63 -2.27 8.25 -27.36
N ASP A 64 -1.90 8.16 -28.65
CA ASP A 64 -0.50 8.14 -29.06
C ASP A 64 0.19 9.48 -28.75
N ALA A 65 -0.56 10.58 -28.79
CA ALA A 65 -0.06 11.89 -28.39
C ALA A 65 0.30 11.96 -26.90
N LEU A 66 -0.36 11.18 -26.05
CA LEU A 66 -0.12 11.14 -24.61
C LEU A 66 0.95 10.10 -24.22
N LEU A 67 0.93 8.95 -24.90
CA LEU A 67 1.74 7.76 -24.52
C LEU A 67 3.02 7.62 -25.34
N GLY A 68 3.10 8.32 -26.47
CA GLY A 68 4.14 8.13 -27.48
C GLY A 68 3.75 7.11 -28.57
N VAL A 69 4.26 7.31 -29.76
CA VAL A 69 3.99 6.48 -30.94
C VAL A 69 4.54 5.08 -30.74
N GLY A 70 3.74 4.05 -31.09
CA GLY A 70 4.17 2.65 -31.05
C GLY A 70 3.78 1.90 -29.77
N VAL A 71 3.13 2.53 -28.82
CA VAL A 71 2.62 1.88 -27.62
C VAL A 71 1.34 1.11 -27.94
N GLN A 72 1.28 -0.18 -27.57
CA GLN A 72 0.09 -1.02 -27.80
C GLN A 72 -0.99 -0.79 -26.73
N HIS A 73 -1.53 0.43 -26.69
CA HIS A 73 -2.52 0.82 -25.69
C HIS A 73 -3.94 0.30 -25.92
N GLN A 74 -4.23 -0.26 -27.09
CA GLN A 74 -5.55 -0.81 -27.43
C GLN A 74 -6.71 0.20 -27.26
N GLY A 75 -6.45 1.50 -27.31
CA GLY A 75 -7.42 2.59 -27.12
C GLY A 75 -7.80 2.87 -25.67
N ILE A 76 -7.02 2.40 -24.69
CA ILE A 76 -7.23 2.65 -23.27
C ILE A 76 -5.90 2.75 -22.53
N ALA A 77 -5.84 3.68 -21.59
CA ALA A 77 -4.73 3.84 -20.65
C ALA A 77 -5.25 4.26 -19.27
N PHE A 78 -4.45 4.01 -18.26
CA PHE A 78 -4.64 4.47 -16.90
C PHE A 78 -3.41 5.26 -16.48
N LEU A 79 -3.62 6.50 -16.10
CA LEU A 79 -2.60 7.31 -15.47
C LEU A 79 -2.68 7.09 -13.97
N GLY A 80 -1.80 6.25 -13.45
CA GLY A 80 -1.67 6.05 -12.01
C GLY A 80 -0.98 7.25 -11.41
N PHE A 81 -1.62 7.87 -10.45
CA PHE A 81 -0.93 8.79 -9.56
C PHE A 81 -0.29 7.93 -8.48
N ASP A 82 0.97 8.18 -8.15
CA ASP A 82 1.45 7.72 -6.87
C ASP A 82 0.51 8.35 -5.84
N ALA A 83 -0.40 7.54 -5.30
CA ALA A 83 -1.16 7.99 -4.16
C ALA A 83 -0.12 8.54 -3.19
N PRO A 84 -0.26 9.80 -2.71
CA PRO A 84 0.59 10.23 -1.63
C PRO A 84 0.49 9.10 -0.62
N PRO A 85 1.60 8.54 -0.12
CA PRO A 85 1.54 7.46 0.84
C PRO A 85 0.46 7.88 1.83
N GLU A 86 -0.59 7.07 1.98
CA GLU A 86 -1.64 7.33 2.97
C GLU A 86 -0.88 7.83 4.18
N PRO A 87 -1.17 9.03 4.71
CA PRO A 87 -0.33 9.62 5.75
C PRO A 87 -0.14 8.52 6.76
N SER A 88 1.11 8.06 6.88
CA SER A 88 1.45 6.87 7.67
C SER A 88 0.77 7.10 9.00
N ARG A 89 -0.27 6.30 9.30
CA ARG A 89 -1.07 6.54 10.51
C ARG A 89 -0.07 6.64 11.62
N SER A 90 -0.03 7.75 12.31
CA SER A 90 0.93 7.89 13.40
C SER A 90 0.65 6.75 14.38
N LEU A 91 1.67 6.19 14.97
CA LEU A 91 1.51 5.14 15.98
C LEU A 91 0.48 5.58 17.03
N GLU A 92 0.49 6.84 17.44
CA GLU A 92 -0.46 7.44 18.39
C GLU A 92 -1.92 7.34 17.92
N THR A 93 -2.18 7.60 16.63
CA THR A 93 -3.54 7.45 16.06
C THR A 93 -3.97 5.99 16.03
N PHE A 94 -3.05 5.08 15.73
CA PHE A 94 -3.36 3.64 15.73
C PHE A 94 -3.65 3.11 17.14
N LEU A 95 -2.91 3.58 18.14
CA LEU A 95 -3.01 3.12 19.51
C LEU A 95 -4.28 3.59 20.25
N GLN A 96 -5.10 4.45 19.65
CA GLN A 96 -6.39 4.83 20.25
C GLN A 96 -7.25 3.59 20.53
N PRO A 97 -7.97 3.55 21.67
CA PRO A 97 -8.76 2.38 22.08
C PRO A 97 -9.77 1.93 21.01
N LYS A 98 -9.90 0.61 20.83
CA LYS A 98 -10.89 -0.01 19.95
C LYS A 98 -11.57 -1.20 20.66
N PRO A 99 -12.78 -1.57 20.25
CA PRO A 99 -13.58 -2.57 20.96
C PRO A 99 -13.11 -4.01 20.81
N SER A 100 -12.22 -4.33 19.87
CA SER A 100 -11.74 -5.71 19.62
C SER A 100 -10.23 -5.81 19.79
N PRO A 101 -9.71 -6.96 20.22
CA PRO A 101 -8.27 -7.19 20.28
C PRO A 101 -7.58 -6.94 18.95
N ARG A 102 -6.41 -6.33 19.00
CA ARG A 102 -5.61 -5.97 17.84
C ARG A 102 -4.23 -6.61 17.91
N THR A 103 -3.71 -6.98 16.76
CA THR A 103 -2.36 -7.51 16.62
C THR A 103 -1.49 -6.51 15.86
N LEU A 104 -0.38 -6.12 16.49
CA LEU A 104 0.70 -5.34 15.87
C LEU A 104 1.86 -6.26 15.56
N LEU A 105 2.49 -6.08 14.41
CA LEU A 105 3.81 -6.63 14.13
C LEU A 105 4.82 -5.48 14.18
N VAL A 106 5.80 -5.57 15.06
CA VAL A 106 6.88 -4.57 15.17
C VAL A 106 8.13 -5.16 14.55
N LEU A 107 8.63 -4.54 13.50
CA LEU A 107 9.83 -4.99 12.79
C LEU A 107 11.04 -4.16 13.24
N ASP A 108 12.13 -4.82 13.58
CA ASP A 108 13.41 -4.17 13.90
C ASP A 108 14.51 -4.62 12.94
N GLY A 109 15.29 -3.67 12.45
CA GLY A 109 16.48 -3.95 11.64
C GLY A 109 16.22 -4.62 10.29
N VAL A 110 14.99 -4.59 9.75
CA VAL A 110 14.68 -5.16 8.43
C VAL A 110 15.13 -4.18 7.35
N THR A 111 16.38 -4.27 6.94
CA THR A 111 17.04 -3.34 6.00
C THR A 111 16.90 -3.73 4.53
N ASP A 112 16.59 -4.99 4.23
CA ASP A 112 16.36 -5.45 2.85
C ASP A 112 14.93 -5.19 2.41
N PRO A 113 14.71 -4.44 1.30
CA PRO A 113 13.36 -4.14 0.79
C PRO A 113 12.55 -5.39 0.40
N GLY A 114 13.23 -6.47 -0.01
CA GLY A 114 12.57 -7.73 -0.36
C GLY A 114 12.01 -8.42 0.87
N ASN A 115 12.77 -8.45 1.96
CA ASN A 115 12.36 -9.03 3.23
C ASN A 115 11.23 -8.19 3.86
N LEU A 116 11.34 -6.86 3.85
CA LEU A 116 10.27 -5.99 4.33
C LEU A 116 8.96 -6.25 3.56
N GLY A 117 9.02 -6.32 2.23
CA GLY A 117 7.85 -6.63 1.41
C GLY A 117 7.25 -8.01 1.71
N ALA A 118 8.08 -9.03 2.00
CA ALA A 118 7.62 -10.35 2.40
C ALA A 118 6.93 -10.34 3.78
N CYS A 119 7.50 -9.63 4.75
CA CYS A 119 6.89 -9.45 6.08
C CYS A 119 5.52 -8.76 5.98
N LEU A 120 5.41 -7.69 5.19
CA LEU A 120 4.15 -6.98 4.99
C LEU A 120 3.09 -7.88 4.36
N ARG A 121 3.45 -8.68 3.35
CA ARG A 121 2.53 -9.64 2.74
C ARG A 121 2.05 -10.69 3.74
N SER A 122 2.97 -11.26 4.52
CA SER A 122 2.62 -12.24 5.55
C SER A 122 1.72 -11.63 6.61
N ALA A 123 2.04 -10.45 7.12
CA ALA A 123 1.24 -9.73 8.09
C ALA A 123 -0.22 -9.55 7.62
N MET A 124 -0.41 -9.13 6.36
CA MET A 124 -1.75 -9.01 5.77
C MET A 124 -2.48 -10.35 5.66
N THR A 125 -1.77 -11.40 5.28
CA THR A 125 -2.35 -12.75 5.14
C THR A 125 -2.83 -13.29 6.49
N PHE A 126 -2.10 -13.00 7.56
CA PHE A 126 -2.44 -13.42 8.93
C PHE A 126 -3.37 -12.44 9.67
N GLY A 127 -3.86 -11.38 9.00
CA GLY A 127 -4.80 -10.44 9.58
C GLY A 127 -4.20 -9.54 10.66
N VAL A 128 -2.91 -9.23 10.58
CA VAL A 128 -2.25 -8.25 11.46
C VAL A 128 -2.85 -6.87 11.20
N ASP A 129 -3.25 -6.18 12.26
CA ASP A 129 -3.93 -4.88 12.16
C ASP A 129 -3.01 -3.74 11.75
N ALA A 130 -1.73 -3.79 12.15
CA ALA A 130 -0.72 -2.87 11.65
C ALA A 130 0.71 -3.43 11.79
N VAL A 131 1.60 -2.95 10.91
CA VAL A 131 3.02 -3.23 10.96
C VAL A 131 3.77 -1.95 11.30
N VAL A 132 4.45 -1.96 12.43
CA VAL A 132 5.27 -0.83 12.90
C VAL A 132 6.68 -1.01 12.35
N VAL A 133 7.12 -0.03 11.57
CA VAL A 133 8.46 -0.01 10.97
C VAL A 133 9.20 1.22 11.51
N PRO A 134 10.36 1.05 12.16
CA PRO A 134 11.16 2.18 12.62
C PRO A 134 11.59 3.08 11.46
N LYS A 135 11.54 4.39 11.68
CA LYS A 135 11.96 5.40 10.68
C LYS A 135 13.44 5.26 10.30
N ASN A 136 14.26 4.87 11.24
CA ASN A 136 15.69 4.67 11.05
C ASN A 136 16.06 3.19 11.20
N GLY A 137 16.97 2.69 10.36
CA GLY A 137 17.43 1.31 10.42
C GLY A 137 16.53 0.30 9.73
N SER A 138 15.51 0.74 9.00
CA SER A 138 14.64 -0.11 8.18
C SER A 138 14.76 0.23 6.70
N ALA A 139 14.39 -0.73 5.85
CA ALA A 139 14.30 -0.50 4.40
C ALA A 139 13.32 0.65 4.09
N PRO A 140 13.65 1.52 3.14
CA PRO A 140 12.71 2.56 2.72
C PRO A 140 11.49 1.95 2.03
N MET A 141 10.31 2.55 2.26
CA MET A 141 9.06 2.18 1.58
C MET A 141 9.12 2.62 0.11
N ASN A 142 9.79 1.83 -0.71
CA ASN A 142 10.01 2.12 -2.13
C ASN A 142 9.24 1.16 -3.05
N ALA A 143 9.40 1.33 -4.36
CA ALA A 143 8.74 0.51 -5.38
C ALA A 143 9.05 -1.00 -5.26
N ILE A 144 10.20 -1.39 -4.71
CA ILE A 144 10.59 -2.80 -4.51
C ILE A 144 9.73 -3.39 -3.38
N VAL A 145 9.60 -2.68 -2.26
CA VAL A 145 8.74 -3.08 -1.13
C VAL A 145 7.30 -3.18 -1.61
N MET A 146 6.80 -2.18 -2.33
CA MET A 146 5.44 -2.16 -2.89
C MET A 146 5.19 -3.37 -3.80
N LYS A 147 6.11 -3.68 -4.69
CA LYS A 147 6.02 -4.84 -5.59
C LYS A 147 6.07 -6.17 -4.83
N ARG A 148 6.98 -6.31 -3.86
CA ARG A 148 7.17 -7.56 -3.10
C ARG A 148 6.05 -7.83 -2.11
N SER A 149 5.44 -6.80 -1.58
CA SER A 149 4.27 -6.92 -0.69
C SER A 149 2.98 -7.31 -1.44
N ALA A 150 3.01 -7.43 -2.77
CA ALA A 150 1.83 -7.70 -3.60
C ALA A 150 0.66 -6.75 -3.34
N GLY A 151 0.96 -5.47 -3.08
CA GLY A 151 -0.01 -4.43 -2.77
C GLY A 151 -0.33 -4.27 -1.27
N ALA A 152 0.18 -5.14 -0.40
CA ALA A 152 -0.02 -5.04 1.04
C ALA A 152 0.51 -3.70 1.60
N ALA A 153 1.63 -3.20 1.08
CA ALA A 153 2.20 -1.92 1.49
C ALA A 153 1.34 -0.71 1.05
N GLY A 154 0.55 -0.85 -0.03
CA GLY A 154 -0.36 0.21 -0.51
C GLY A 154 -1.76 0.16 0.08
N GLY A 155 -2.15 -0.93 0.74
CA GLY A 155 -3.49 -1.12 1.32
C GLY A 155 -3.48 -1.57 2.78
N GLY A 156 -2.31 -1.90 3.34
CA GLY A 156 -2.17 -2.34 4.72
C GLY A 156 -1.74 -1.20 5.65
N PRO A 157 -2.07 -1.26 6.93
CA PRO A 157 -1.72 -0.24 7.90
C PRO A 157 -0.24 -0.35 8.28
N VAL A 158 0.64 0.20 7.44
CA VAL A 158 2.03 0.44 7.84
C VAL A 158 2.06 1.70 8.68
N VAL A 159 2.62 1.58 9.86
CA VAL A 159 2.80 2.68 10.81
C VAL A 159 4.29 2.97 10.92
N GLU A 160 4.69 4.18 10.58
CA GLU A 160 6.04 4.63 10.87
C GLU A 160 6.20 4.86 12.38
N GLY A 161 7.00 4.03 13.00
CA GLY A 161 7.48 4.23 14.36
C GLY A 161 8.65 5.22 14.37
N GLY A 162 8.83 5.93 15.48
CA GLY A 162 10.04 6.72 15.72
C GLY A 162 11.24 5.80 16.06
N ASN A 163 11.93 6.12 17.16
CA ASN A 163 12.89 5.20 17.77
C ASN A 163 12.13 3.98 18.32
N LEU A 164 12.66 2.77 18.06
CA LEU A 164 12.04 1.51 18.47
C LEU A 164 11.68 1.46 19.97
N SER A 165 12.62 1.81 20.84
CA SER A 165 12.39 1.83 22.29
C SER A 165 11.27 2.77 22.72
N ARG A 166 11.13 3.93 22.05
CA ARG A 166 10.03 4.86 22.29
C ARG A 166 8.71 4.26 21.78
N SER A 167 8.72 3.67 20.60
CA SER A 167 7.51 3.04 20.04
C SER A 167 7.01 1.88 20.92
N LEU A 168 7.91 1.01 21.40
CA LEU A 168 7.56 -0.08 22.32
C LEU A 168 6.99 0.45 23.65
N ARG A 169 7.53 1.56 24.17
CA ARG A 169 7.00 2.20 25.38
C ARG A 169 5.57 2.70 25.15
N GLN A 170 5.33 3.44 24.05
CA GLN A 170 3.99 3.93 23.70
C GLN A 170 2.99 2.77 23.52
N ILE A 171 3.40 1.68 22.91
CA ILE A 171 2.58 0.48 22.73
C ILE A 171 2.21 -0.13 24.09
N LYS A 172 3.16 -0.25 25.02
CA LYS A 172 2.89 -0.74 26.39
C LYS A 172 1.98 0.18 27.16
N GLU A 173 2.21 1.50 27.10
CA GLU A 173 1.38 2.51 27.75
C GLU A 173 -0.06 2.52 27.23
N ALA A 174 -0.27 2.14 25.97
CA ALA A 174 -1.59 1.95 25.36
C ALA A 174 -2.28 0.62 25.73
N GLY A 175 -1.67 -0.20 26.59
CA GLY A 175 -2.24 -1.44 27.08
C GLY A 175 -1.97 -2.70 26.25
N PHE A 176 -1.08 -2.62 25.26
CA PHE A 176 -0.68 -3.79 24.49
C PHE A 176 0.31 -4.67 25.26
N TRP A 177 0.12 -5.98 25.15
CA TRP A 177 1.15 -6.93 25.53
C TRP A 177 2.25 -6.95 24.46
N VAL A 178 3.49 -6.74 24.88
CA VAL A 178 4.63 -6.83 23.99
C VAL A 178 5.26 -8.19 24.14
N VAL A 179 5.22 -8.97 23.07
CA VAL A 179 5.71 -10.36 22.99
C VAL A 179 6.93 -10.38 22.07
N GLY A 180 8.09 -10.69 22.62
CA GLY A 180 9.34 -10.84 21.86
C GLY A 180 9.47 -12.22 21.26
N THR A 181 9.94 -12.31 20.02
CA THR A 181 10.34 -13.58 19.41
C THR A 181 11.81 -13.86 19.66
N ALA A 182 12.14 -15.07 20.05
CA ALA A 182 13.52 -15.49 20.29
C ALA A 182 13.75 -16.94 19.94
N LEU A 183 14.96 -17.29 19.53
CA LEU A 183 15.37 -18.69 19.41
C LEU A 183 15.38 -19.33 20.79
N GLY A 184 14.73 -20.51 20.92
CA GLY A 184 14.63 -21.24 22.19
C GLY A 184 13.54 -20.74 23.12
N ALA A 185 12.59 -19.93 22.65
CA ALA A 185 11.39 -19.60 23.40
C ALA A 185 10.60 -20.86 23.76
N GLU A 186 10.08 -20.93 24.99
CA GLU A 186 9.31 -22.10 25.46
C GLU A 186 7.96 -22.22 24.72
N THR A 187 7.34 -21.10 24.41
CA THR A 187 6.06 -21.08 23.68
C THR A 187 6.30 -20.89 22.19
N GLN A 188 5.77 -21.79 21.37
CA GLN A 188 5.81 -21.64 19.92
C GLN A 188 4.72 -20.66 19.47
N LEU A 189 4.97 -19.88 18.42
CA LEU A 189 4.04 -18.88 17.93
C LEU A 189 2.63 -19.43 17.59
N PRO A 190 2.47 -20.62 16.99
CA PRO A 190 1.15 -21.21 16.75
C PRO A 190 0.34 -21.53 18.02
N ASP A 191 1.02 -21.70 19.15
CA ASP A 191 0.39 -22.00 20.44
C ASP A 191 0.04 -20.74 21.23
N PHE A 192 0.55 -19.57 20.80
CA PHE A 192 0.27 -18.31 21.45
C PHE A 192 -1.15 -17.82 21.13
N LYS A 193 -1.89 -17.43 22.16
CA LYS A 193 -3.29 -16.96 22.03
C LYS A 193 -3.35 -15.43 21.97
N PHE A 194 -3.72 -14.90 20.80
CA PHE A 194 -3.93 -13.48 20.55
C PHE A 194 -5.33 -13.03 20.99
N ASN A 195 -5.66 -13.16 22.28
CA ASN A 195 -6.96 -12.81 22.86
C ASN A 195 -7.01 -11.41 23.49
N MET A 196 -5.95 -10.65 23.39
CA MET A 196 -5.79 -9.28 23.88
C MET A 196 -4.96 -8.46 22.91
N ASP A 197 -4.96 -7.15 23.06
CA ASP A 197 -4.10 -6.25 22.27
C ASP A 197 -2.64 -6.70 22.41
N THR A 198 -2.04 -7.18 21.33
CA THR A 198 -0.71 -7.80 21.31
C THR A 198 0.18 -7.15 20.28
N ALA A 199 1.40 -6.83 20.65
CA ALA A 199 2.47 -6.41 19.76
C ALA A 199 3.55 -7.50 19.72
N LEU A 200 3.64 -8.19 18.60
CA LEU A 200 4.69 -9.18 18.33
C LEU A 200 5.94 -8.47 17.82
N PHE A 201 7.09 -8.77 18.42
CA PHE A 201 8.37 -8.11 18.14
C PHE A 201 9.47 -9.14 17.89
#